data_a8ec181a720548b8e929f6888a3240a3
#
_entry.id   a8ec181a720548b8e929f6888a3240a3
#
_cell.length_a   1.000
_cell.length_b   1.000
_cell.length_c   1.000
_cell.angle_alpha   90.00
_cell.angle_beta   90.00
_cell.angle_gamma   90.00
#
_symmetry.space_group_name_H-M   'P 1'
#
loop_
_entity.id
_entity.type
_entity.pdbx_description
1 polymer ?
#
loop_
_entity_poly.entity_id
_entity_poly.type
_entity_poly.pdbx_seq_one_letter_code
_entity_poly.pdbx_strand_id
1 'polypeptide(L)'
;AEVIIEEVGKFYDIDPNAIRGQGRTKATSWARHIAIYLTRHMTKLSLKDIGKEFDNRDHTTILHSIDRGEKQCKTDPETNEVIKDIRSNINERYN
;
A
#
# COMPACT_ATOMS: atom_id res chain seq x y z
N ALA A 1 4.62 7.71 -4.80
CA ALA A 1 4.02 6.38 -4.55
C ALA A 1 4.79 5.23 -5.19
N GLU A 2 5.59 5.51 -6.20
CA GLU A 2 6.34 4.45 -6.89
C GLU A 2 7.29 3.69 -5.96
N VAL A 3 8.02 4.40 -5.12
CA VAL A 3 8.94 3.77 -4.16
C VAL A 3 8.17 2.91 -3.18
N ILE A 4 7.02 3.39 -2.72
CA ILE A 4 6.18 2.63 -1.78
C ILE A 4 5.70 1.34 -2.42
N ILE A 5 5.21 1.40 -3.66
CA ILE A 5 4.74 0.23 -4.39
C ILE A 5 5.88 -0.77 -4.60
N GLU A 6 7.07 -0.29 -4.95
CA GLU A 6 8.24 -1.15 -5.14
C GLU A 6 8.64 -1.87 -3.86
N GLU A 7 8.68 -1.16 -2.73
CA GLU A 7 9.07 -1.78 -1.47
C GLU A 7 8.04 -2.79 -0.98
N VAL A 8 6.76 -2.50 -1.16
CA VAL A 8 5.70 -3.47 -0.86
C VAL A 8 5.85 -4.71 -1.75
N GLY A 9 6.12 -4.50 -3.04
CA GLY A 9 6.35 -5.59 -3.98
C GLY A 9 7.53 -6.47 -3.60
N LYS A 10 8.62 -5.86 -3.17
CA LYS A 10 9.80 -6.60 -2.68
C LYS A 10 9.45 -7.45 -1.46
N PHE A 11 8.75 -6.87 -0.52
CA PHE A 11 8.42 -7.56 0.73
C PHE A 11 7.57 -8.80 0.48
N TYR A 12 6.57 -8.69 -0.40
CA TYR A 12 5.63 -9.78 -0.69
C TYR A 12 6.03 -10.63 -1.90
N ASP A 13 7.12 -10.27 -2.58
CA ASP A 13 7.54 -10.93 -3.83
C ASP A 13 6.44 -10.89 -4.88
N ILE A 14 5.90 -9.70 -5.10
CA ILE A 14 4.82 -9.45 -6.06
C ILE A 14 5.25 -8.34 -7.01
N ASP A 15 4.95 -8.50 -8.30
CA ASP A 15 5.25 -7.50 -9.32
C ASP A 15 4.59 -6.16 -8.95
N PRO A 16 5.36 -5.07 -8.86
CA PRO A 16 4.79 -3.74 -8.61
C PRO A 16 3.68 -3.36 -9.58
N ASN A 17 3.77 -3.79 -10.84
CA ASN A 17 2.72 -3.50 -11.83
C ASN A 17 1.42 -4.20 -11.49
N ALA A 18 1.47 -5.39 -10.92
CA ALA A 18 0.26 -6.09 -10.47
C ALA A 18 -0.38 -5.37 -9.26
N ILE A 19 0.45 -4.85 -8.35
CA ILE A 19 -0.01 -4.10 -7.19
C ILE A 19 -0.70 -2.81 -7.64
N ARG A 20 -0.06 -2.06 -8.54
CA ARG A 20 -0.60 -0.81 -9.07
C ARG A 20 -1.87 -1.04 -9.89
N GLY A 21 -1.92 -2.11 -10.65
CA GLY A 21 -2.94 -2.37 -11.67
C GLY A 21 -4.02 -3.33 -11.23
N GLN A 22 -4.23 -4.36 -12.03
CA GLN A 22 -5.39 -5.24 -11.95
C GLN A 22 -5.14 -6.64 -11.38
N GLY A 23 -4.02 -6.86 -10.71
CA GLY A 23 -3.77 -8.14 -10.07
C GLY A 23 -4.91 -8.53 -9.11
N ARG A 24 -5.40 -9.76 -9.22
CA ARG A 24 -6.63 -10.19 -8.53
C ARG A 24 -6.44 -11.27 -7.48
N THR A 25 -5.23 -11.78 -7.29
CA THR A 25 -5.01 -12.77 -6.23
C THR A 25 -5.22 -12.11 -4.87
N LYS A 26 -5.52 -12.91 -3.85
CA LYS A 26 -5.67 -12.41 -2.49
C LYS A 26 -4.38 -11.72 -2.01
N ALA A 27 -3.24 -12.33 -2.33
CA ALA A 27 -1.94 -11.77 -1.95
C ALA A 27 -1.71 -10.41 -2.62
N THR A 28 -2.01 -10.27 -3.90
CA THR A 28 -1.84 -9.01 -4.62
C THR A 28 -2.81 -7.95 -4.10
N SER A 29 -4.05 -8.32 -3.85
CA SER A 29 -5.05 -7.38 -3.30
C SER A 29 -4.63 -6.88 -1.93
N TRP A 30 -4.13 -7.77 -1.08
CA TRP A 30 -3.64 -7.39 0.24
C TRP A 30 -2.43 -6.46 0.14
N ALA A 31 -1.47 -6.80 -0.72
CA ALA A 31 -0.30 -5.94 -0.95
C ALA A 31 -0.73 -4.56 -1.43
N ARG A 32 -1.75 -4.47 -2.28
CA ARG A 32 -2.30 -3.20 -2.74
C ARG A 32 -2.91 -2.40 -1.59
N HIS A 33 -3.67 -3.05 -0.71
CA HIS A 33 -4.22 -2.35 0.47
C HIS A 33 -3.12 -1.76 1.32
N ILE A 34 -2.05 -2.50 1.55
CA ILE A 34 -0.88 -2.03 2.32
C ILE A 34 -0.20 -0.86 1.60
N ALA A 35 -0.01 -0.97 0.28
CA ALA A 35 0.63 0.10 -0.50
C ALA A 35 -0.20 1.38 -0.45
N ILE A 36 -1.51 1.28 -0.59
CA ILE A 36 -2.42 2.43 -0.51
C ILE A 36 -2.41 3.04 0.89
N TYR A 37 -2.47 2.20 1.92
CA TYR A 37 -2.40 2.64 3.31
C TYR A 37 -1.11 3.43 3.57
N LEU A 38 0.03 2.89 3.15
CA LEU A 38 1.32 3.55 3.33
C LEU A 38 1.40 4.86 2.54
N THR A 39 0.87 4.86 1.33
CA THR A 39 0.84 6.08 0.51
C THR A 39 0.05 7.18 1.23
N ARG A 40 -1.08 6.84 1.82
CA ARG A 40 -1.90 7.80 2.57
C ARG A 40 -1.15 8.36 3.77
N HIS A 41 -0.43 7.50 4.50
CA HIS A 41 0.24 7.90 5.75
C HIS A 41 1.62 8.52 5.53
N MET A 42 2.29 8.22 4.44
CA MET A 42 3.65 8.70 4.19
C MET A 42 3.74 9.85 3.19
N THR A 43 2.62 10.19 2.54
CA THR A 43 2.57 11.31 1.59
C THR A 43 1.41 12.24 1.93
N LYS A 44 1.37 13.39 1.27
CA LYS A 44 0.26 14.33 1.41
C LYS A 44 -0.72 14.24 0.26
N LEU A 45 -0.67 13.16 -0.51
CA LEU A 45 -1.57 12.99 -1.65
C LEU A 45 -3.02 12.88 -1.19
N SER A 46 -3.91 13.51 -1.96
CA SER A 46 -5.35 13.39 -1.74
C SER A 46 -5.81 11.99 -2.14
N LEU A 47 -7.00 11.61 -1.70
CA LEU A 47 -7.59 10.32 -2.10
C LEU A 47 -7.68 10.20 -3.61
N LYS A 48 -8.04 11.28 -4.30
CA LYS A 48 -8.12 11.32 -5.76
C LYS A 48 -6.75 11.07 -6.40
N ASP A 49 -5.71 11.71 -5.88
CA ASP A 49 -4.36 11.57 -6.41
C ASP A 49 -3.80 10.17 -6.15
N ILE A 50 -4.10 9.61 -4.99
CA ILE A 50 -3.75 8.21 -4.71
C ILE A 50 -4.44 7.29 -5.72
N GLY A 51 -5.72 7.52 -5.99
CA GLY A 51 -6.45 6.75 -6.99
C GLY A 51 -5.77 6.74 -8.35
N LYS A 52 -5.23 7.89 -8.77
CA LYS A 52 -4.49 7.99 -10.04
C LYS A 52 -3.24 7.14 -10.05
N GLU A 53 -2.56 7.03 -8.92
CA GLU A 53 -1.35 6.20 -8.80
C GLU A 53 -1.67 4.71 -8.83
N PHE A 54 -2.90 4.33 -8.58
CA PHE A 54 -3.35 2.95 -8.52
C PHE A 54 -4.41 2.68 -9.60
N ASP A 55 -4.05 2.94 -10.85
CA ASP A 55 -4.84 2.61 -12.04
C ASP A 55 -6.21 3.32 -12.06
N ASN A 56 -6.21 4.59 -11.68
CA ASN A 56 -7.41 5.45 -11.69
C ASN A 56 -8.58 4.87 -10.88
N ARG A 57 -8.29 4.25 -9.73
CA ARG A 57 -9.33 3.80 -8.82
C ARG A 57 -10.01 5.00 -8.20
N ASP A 58 -11.33 4.88 -7.98
CA ASP A 58 -12.07 5.99 -7.41
C ASP A 58 -11.78 6.11 -5.90
N HIS A 59 -12.12 7.28 -5.34
CA HIS A 59 -11.79 7.59 -3.96
C HIS A 59 -12.48 6.66 -2.94
N THR A 60 -13.64 6.11 -3.27
CA THR A 60 -14.34 5.18 -2.40
C THR A 60 -13.55 3.87 -2.26
N THR A 61 -13.03 3.37 -3.38
CA THR A 61 -12.18 2.17 -3.38
C THR A 61 -10.90 2.42 -2.58
N ILE A 62 -10.30 3.60 -2.73
CA ILE A 62 -9.09 3.97 -1.98
C ILE A 62 -9.39 4.04 -0.48
N LEU A 63 -10.51 4.63 -0.08
CA LEU A 63 -10.94 4.67 1.33
C LEU A 63 -11.10 3.28 1.91
N HIS A 64 -11.71 2.35 1.15
CA HIS A 64 -11.84 0.96 1.57
C HIS A 64 -10.49 0.31 1.85
N SER A 65 -9.52 0.54 0.97
CA SER A 65 -8.18 -0.02 1.15
C SER A 65 -7.50 0.53 2.39
N ILE A 66 -7.61 1.84 2.63
CA ILE A 66 -7.04 2.48 3.82
C ILE A 66 -7.69 1.90 5.08
N ASP A 67 -9.01 1.77 5.10
CA ASP A 67 -9.76 1.24 6.22
C ASP A 67 -9.35 -0.21 6.53
N ARG A 68 -9.17 -1.03 5.49
CA ARG A 68 -8.70 -2.41 5.64
C ARG A 68 -7.32 -2.45 6.29
N GLY A 69 -6.41 -1.62 5.84
CA GLY A 69 -5.07 -1.53 6.42
C GLY A 69 -5.11 -1.10 7.89
N GLU A 70 -5.89 -0.07 8.19
CA GLU A 70 -6.02 0.42 9.57
C GLU A 70 -6.60 -0.64 10.51
N LYS A 71 -7.66 -1.30 10.09
CA LYS A 71 -8.29 -2.34 10.92
C LYS A 71 -7.34 -3.49 11.18
N GLN A 72 -6.63 -3.93 10.16
CA GLN A 72 -5.70 -5.04 10.32
C GLN A 72 -4.54 -4.66 11.24
N CYS A 73 -4.04 -3.44 11.15
CA CYS A 73 -3.00 -2.95 12.06
C CYS A 73 -3.44 -2.98 13.51
N LYS A 74 -4.70 -2.63 13.78
CA LYS A 74 -5.22 -2.59 15.15
C LYS A 74 -5.48 -3.97 15.73
N THR A 75 -5.84 -4.93 14.88
CA THR A 75 -6.27 -6.25 15.34
C THR A 75 -5.19 -7.32 15.23
N ASP A 76 -4.16 -7.09 14.43
CA ASP A 76 -3.12 -8.07 14.16
C ASP A 76 -1.73 -7.46 14.38
N PRO A 77 -1.06 -7.78 15.49
CA PRO A 77 0.28 -7.25 15.78
C PRO A 77 1.29 -7.60 14.69
N GLU A 78 1.14 -8.74 14.01
CA GLU A 78 2.04 -9.14 12.94
C GLU A 78 1.95 -8.20 11.75
N THR A 79 0.74 -7.78 11.37
CA THR A 79 0.54 -6.79 10.31
C THR A 79 1.22 -5.47 10.67
N ASN A 80 1.10 -5.05 11.91
CA ASN A 80 1.72 -3.82 12.38
C ASN A 80 3.25 -3.88 12.24
N GLU A 81 3.86 -5.03 12.58
CA GLU A 81 5.29 -5.22 12.42
C GLU A 81 5.72 -5.20 10.95
N VAL A 82 4.95 -5.84 10.08
CA VAL A 82 5.21 -5.85 8.64
C VAL A 82 5.20 -4.42 8.09
N ILE A 83 4.21 -3.63 8.47
CA ILE A 83 4.10 -2.23 8.03
C ILE A 83 5.28 -1.41 8.52
N LYS A 84 5.72 -1.60 9.76
CA LYS A 84 6.91 -0.93 10.29
C LYS A 84 8.16 -1.26 9.47
N ASP A 85 8.33 -2.54 9.14
CA ASP A 85 9.50 -2.99 8.37
C ASP A 85 9.51 -2.39 6.97
N ILE A 86 8.38 -2.44 6.28
CA ILE A 86 8.28 -1.86 4.94
C ILE A 86 8.52 -0.35 5.00
N ARG A 87 7.92 0.33 5.98
CA ARG A 87 8.07 1.77 6.15
C ARG A 87 9.53 2.15 6.41
N SER A 88 10.23 1.37 7.22
CA SER A 88 11.66 1.56 7.45
C SER A 88 12.46 1.45 6.16
N ASN A 89 12.17 0.43 5.35
CA ASN A 89 12.84 0.24 4.06
C ASN A 89 12.59 1.41 3.11
N ILE A 90 11.37 1.92 3.09
CA ILE A 90 11.03 3.10 2.28
C ILE A 90 11.85 4.31 2.73
N ASN A 91 11.89 4.55 4.04
CA ASN A 91 12.62 5.68 4.59
C ASN A 91 14.12 5.61 4.27
N GLU A 92 14.70 4.42 4.31
CA GLU A 92 16.11 4.24 3.95
C GLU A 92 16.41 4.66 2.52
N ARG A 93 15.46 4.50 1.60
CA ARG A 93 15.66 4.87 0.20
C ARG A 93 15.69 6.40 0.01
N TYR A 94 15.12 7.14 0.94
CA TYR A 94 15.10 8.61 0.87
C TYR A 94 16.27 9.26 1.64
N ASN A 95 17.03 8.46 2.36
CA ASN A 95 18.22 8.93 3.07
C ASN A 95 19.51 8.58 2.27
#